data_ae88c2f40e8c07584ef5178adb0e008f
#
_entry.id   ae88c2f40e8c07584ef5178adb0e008f
#
_cell.length_a   1.000
_cell.length_b   1.000
_cell.length_c   1.000
_cell.angle_alpha   90.00
_cell.angle_beta   90.00
_cell.angle_gamma   90.00
#
_symmetry.space_group_name_H-M   'P 1'
#
loop_
_entity.id
_entity.type
_entity.pdbx_description
1 polymer ?
#
loop_
_entity_poly.entity_id
_entity_poly.type
_entity_poly.pdbx_seq_one_letter_code
_entity_poly.pdbx_strand_id
1 'polypeptide(L)'
;MSKTALVIGGTGPTGPFVVNGLMDRGYTVTIFHGGFHEVEFKRPVEHIHNDPHFKETFEAALGTRTWDIVIFAYGRLRLAVDVLKGHTGRLIALGGATGTAAQPDDPRWGPFGMPAYVSEDNTIIEDNPNRNKFGYQMAEAQAALLQAHKEGHYNATYMGFPIVYGPRQPGPHEWSIIRRVLDKRPHFIIADGGIKLESRAYVENAAHALLLAVDKPDISAGKKYGMADDNIFTMRQRIEAIANYMGHKFEFVDMPFDLAVPCHVLWRNARGHRIRNLQKIRADLGYRDVVAADEAMRRTVDWLVKNRPEPGGEAEIQLGDPFDYAKEDQLIRAWKDWRNMFPRVDYPVLPPAHMYRHPKKPNEPWTRPDHWATGRGEKPK
;
A
#
# COMPACT_ATOMS: atom_id res chain seq x y z
N MET A 1 31.45 -2.61 22.54
CA MET A 1 31.24 -3.47 21.36
C MET A 1 30.29 -2.76 20.41
N SER A 2 30.50 -2.89 19.09
CA SER A 2 29.56 -2.40 18.09
C SER A 2 28.26 -3.19 18.19
N LYS A 3 27.08 -2.51 18.09
CA LYS A 3 25.79 -3.20 18.02
C LYS A 3 25.68 -3.98 16.72
N THR A 4 25.04 -5.14 16.76
CA THR A 4 24.88 -6.04 15.62
C THR A 4 23.43 -6.14 15.18
N ALA A 5 23.21 -6.21 13.87
CA ALA A 5 21.88 -6.36 13.29
C ALA A 5 21.86 -7.45 12.21
N LEU A 6 20.85 -8.31 12.24
CA LEU A 6 20.53 -9.22 11.14
C LEU A 6 19.30 -8.69 10.38
N VAL A 7 19.43 -8.57 9.07
CA VAL A 7 18.29 -8.25 8.20
C VAL A 7 17.97 -9.46 7.33
N ILE A 8 16.86 -10.13 7.62
CA ILE A 8 16.37 -11.25 6.81
C ILE A 8 15.58 -10.69 5.65
N GLY A 9 16.16 -10.79 4.46
CA GLY A 9 15.85 -10.04 3.26
C GLY A 9 16.96 -9.01 2.99
N GLY A 10 16.64 -7.72 2.95
CA GLY A 10 17.65 -6.65 2.81
C GLY A 10 17.94 -6.25 1.37
N THR A 11 17.61 -7.05 0.38
CA THR A 11 17.81 -6.74 -1.06
C THR A 11 16.53 -6.33 -1.79
N GLY A 12 15.38 -6.42 -1.12
CA GLY A 12 14.09 -5.98 -1.64
C GLY A 12 13.93 -4.45 -1.65
N PRO A 13 12.74 -3.93 -2.01
CA PRO A 13 12.50 -2.50 -2.26
C PRO A 13 12.89 -1.58 -1.10
N THR A 14 12.54 -1.95 0.15
CA THR A 14 12.86 -1.18 1.35
C THR A 14 14.24 -1.54 1.95
N GLY A 15 14.80 -2.69 1.54
CA GLY A 15 15.99 -3.27 2.13
C GLY A 15 17.20 -2.34 2.17
N PRO A 16 17.64 -1.73 1.06
CA PRO A 16 18.79 -0.83 1.05
C PRO A 16 18.65 0.34 2.01
N PHE A 17 17.44 0.88 2.15
CA PHE A 17 17.17 2.00 3.07
C PHE A 17 17.22 1.55 4.53
N VAL A 18 16.69 0.36 4.84
CA VAL A 18 16.75 -0.24 6.18
C VAL A 18 18.18 -0.57 6.56
N VAL A 19 18.92 -1.25 5.69
CA VAL A 19 20.32 -1.65 5.94
C VAL A 19 21.20 -0.42 6.13
N ASN A 20 21.16 0.54 5.23
CA ASN A 20 21.92 1.78 5.35
C ASN A 20 21.50 2.59 6.60
N GLY A 21 20.21 2.63 6.91
CA GLY A 21 19.69 3.32 8.10
C GLY A 21 20.14 2.66 9.42
N LEU A 22 20.31 1.34 9.46
CA LEU A 22 20.93 0.64 10.60
C LEU A 22 22.42 0.96 10.73
N MET A 23 23.14 1.00 9.60
CA MET A 23 24.56 1.42 9.60
C MET A 23 24.75 2.85 10.09
N ASP A 24 23.86 3.76 9.71
CA ASP A 24 23.88 5.15 10.16
C ASP A 24 23.62 5.27 11.68
N ARG A 25 22.98 4.26 12.30
CA ARG A 25 22.77 4.08 13.75
C ARG A 25 23.88 3.31 14.47
N GLY A 26 24.98 3.02 13.77
CA GLY A 26 26.16 2.35 14.33
C GLY A 26 26.06 0.83 14.44
N TYR A 27 25.10 0.20 13.76
CA TYR A 27 25.04 -1.26 13.69
C TYR A 27 26.04 -1.82 12.67
N THR A 28 26.69 -2.92 13.04
CA THR A 28 27.31 -3.83 12.07
C THR A 28 26.22 -4.74 11.54
N VAL A 29 25.93 -4.65 10.23
CA VAL A 29 24.79 -5.32 9.61
C VAL A 29 25.24 -6.57 8.88
N THR A 30 24.54 -7.68 9.13
CA THR A 30 24.56 -8.91 8.33
C THR A 30 23.21 -9.01 7.60
N ILE A 31 23.18 -9.39 6.33
CA ILE A 31 21.93 -9.71 5.63
C ILE A 31 21.84 -11.20 5.35
N PHE A 32 20.61 -11.74 5.45
CA PHE A 32 20.31 -13.14 5.15
C PHE A 32 19.26 -13.21 4.04
N HIS A 33 19.63 -13.75 2.89
CA HIS A 33 18.76 -13.82 1.70
C HIS A 33 19.14 -14.98 0.78
N GLY A 34 18.28 -15.26 -0.22
CA GLY A 34 18.47 -16.37 -1.15
C GLY A 34 19.54 -16.17 -2.22
N GLY A 35 20.20 -15.00 -2.31
CA GLY A 35 21.24 -14.72 -3.31
C GLY A 35 20.75 -14.44 -4.72
N PHE A 36 19.42 -14.29 -4.94
CA PHE A 36 18.88 -14.06 -6.29
C PHE A 36 19.00 -12.61 -6.76
N HIS A 37 19.13 -11.67 -5.85
CA HIS A 37 19.24 -10.24 -6.13
C HIS A 37 20.31 -9.63 -5.24
N GLU A 38 21.23 -8.89 -5.85
CA GLU A 38 22.26 -8.13 -5.15
C GLU A 38 21.98 -6.63 -5.27
N VAL A 39 22.39 -5.89 -4.25
CA VAL A 39 22.29 -4.44 -4.18
C VAL A 39 23.53 -3.86 -3.55
N GLU A 40 23.86 -2.63 -3.94
CA GLU A 40 24.96 -1.89 -3.33
C GLU A 40 24.47 -1.19 -2.04
N PHE A 41 25.28 -1.25 -1.00
CA PHE A 41 25.10 -0.56 0.26
C PHE A 41 26.17 0.52 0.44
N LYS A 42 25.94 1.46 1.37
CA LYS A 42 26.92 2.53 1.68
C LYS A 42 28.29 1.98 2.13
N ARG A 43 28.31 0.82 2.73
CA ARG A 43 29.50 0.10 3.21
C ARG A 43 29.33 -1.39 2.95
N PRO A 44 30.44 -2.17 2.90
CA PRO A 44 30.35 -3.61 2.80
C PRO A 44 29.51 -4.23 3.92
N VAL A 45 28.69 -5.20 3.56
CA VAL A 45 27.80 -5.96 4.43
C VAL A 45 28.14 -7.43 4.32
N GLU A 46 28.08 -8.15 5.44
CA GLU A 46 28.17 -9.60 5.40
C GLU A 46 26.89 -10.19 4.83
N HIS A 47 27.02 -11.12 3.88
CA HIS A 47 25.90 -11.86 3.29
C HIS A 47 25.88 -13.29 3.76
N ILE A 48 24.74 -13.76 4.26
CA ILE A 48 24.45 -15.17 4.49
C ILE A 48 23.48 -15.59 3.37
N HIS A 49 23.94 -16.49 2.49
CA HIS A 49 23.14 -17.00 1.40
C HIS A 49 22.52 -18.35 1.81
N ASN A 50 21.22 -18.37 2.06
CA ASN A 50 20.43 -19.58 2.29
C ASN A 50 18.92 -19.22 2.20
N ASP A 51 18.04 -20.22 2.36
CA ASP A 51 16.59 -20.02 2.22
C ASP A 51 15.88 -19.85 3.58
N PRO A 52 15.30 -18.66 3.88
CA PRO A 52 14.58 -18.43 5.13
C PRO A 52 13.14 -19.00 5.14
N HIS A 53 12.72 -19.76 4.12
CA HIS A 53 11.41 -20.37 4.05
C HIS A 53 11.34 -21.77 4.71
N PHE A 54 12.48 -22.39 4.99
CA PHE A 54 12.56 -23.73 5.59
C PHE A 54 13.34 -23.69 6.87
N LYS A 55 12.89 -24.47 7.86
CA LYS A 55 13.47 -24.48 9.21
C LYS A 55 14.94 -24.89 9.18
N GLU A 56 15.23 -25.95 8.48
CA GLU A 56 16.57 -26.57 8.43
C GLU A 56 17.61 -25.62 7.82
N THR A 57 17.26 -24.95 6.72
CA THR A 57 18.13 -23.99 6.04
C THR A 57 18.29 -22.71 6.85
N PHE A 58 17.24 -22.30 7.56
CA PHE A 58 17.27 -21.13 8.42
C PHE A 58 18.15 -21.37 9.66
N GLU A 59 17.94 -22.47 10.39
CA GLU A 59 18.76 -22.85 11.55
C GLU A 59 20.24 -23.04 11.16
N ALA A 60 20.51 -23.69 10.03
CA ALA A 60 21.86 -23.83 9.51
C ALA A 60 22.53 -22.48 9.19
N ALA A 61 21.77 -21.50 8.67
CA ALA A 61 22.25 -20.16 8.38
C ALA A 61 22.61 -19.36 9.65
N LEU A 62 21.83 -19.50 10.70
CA LEU A 62 22.05 -18.79 11.96
C LEU A 62 23.19 -19.43 12.79
N GLY A 63 23.30 -20.75 12.79
CA GLY A 63 24.21 -21.49 13.66
C GLY A 63 23.97 -21.12 15.14
N THR A 64 25.06 -20.73 15.84
CA THR A 64 24.99 -20.26 17.23
C THR A 64 25.08 -18.74 17.38
N ARG A 65 25.00 -18.01 16.28
CA ARG A 65 25.16 -16.56 16.25
C ARG A 65 23.98 -15.85 16.91
N THR A 66 24.28 -14.70 17.50
CA THR A 66 23.27 -13.81 18.09
C THR A 66 23.44 -12.39 17.56
N TRP A 67 22.36 -11.63 17.58
CA TRP A 67 22.33 -10.23 17.16
C TRP A 67 21.54 -9.40 18.18
N ASP A 68 21.95 -8.16 18.36
CA ASP A 68 21.22 -7.22 19.23
C ASP A 68 19.81 -6.93 18.70
N ILE A 69 19.65 -6.92 17.35
CA ILE A 69 18.37 -6.75 16.69
C ILE A 69 18.27 -7.60 15.42
N VAL A 70 17.07 -8.15 15.17
CA VAL A 70 16.72 -8.80 13.93
C VAL A 70 15.57 -8.05 13.26
N ILE A 71 15.74 -7.73 11.97
CA ILE A 71 14.69 -7.22 11.10
C ILE A 71 14.26 -8.36 10.17
N PHE A 72 13.00 -8.78 10.29
CA PHE A 72 12.45 -9.84 9.45
C PHE A 72 11.59 -9.22 8.35
N ALA A 73 12.11 -9.20 7.13
CA ALA A 73 11.46 -8.58 5.96
C ALA A 73 11.11 -9.59 4.84
N TYR A 74 11.58 -10.83 4.94
CA TYR A 74 11.40 -11.84 3.90
C TYR A 74 11.36 -13.25 4.50
N GLY A 75 10.52 -14.13 3.95
CA GLY A 75 10.39 -15.51 4.40
C GLY A 75 9.07 -15.79 5.14
N ARG A 76 9.02 -16.89 5.85
CA ARG A 76 7.84 -17.34 6.61
C ARG A 76 7.93 -16.88 8.07
N LEU A 77 7.33 -15.73 8.40
CA LEU A 77 7.39 -15.17 9.75
C LEU A 77 6.96 -16.16 10.84
N ARG A 78 5.93 -16.97 10.59
CA ARG A 78 5.44 -17.97 11.55
C ARG A 78 6.50 -19.00 11.94
N LEU A 79 7.36 -19.38 10.99
CA LEU A 79 8.52 -20.23 11.23
C LEU A 79 9.65 -19.46 11.93
N ALA A 80 9.93 -18.26 11.46
CA ALA A 80 10.99 -17.40 11.97
C ALA A 80 10.82 -17.06 13.46
N VAL A 81 9.57 -16.90 13.91
CA VAL A 81 9.26 -16.62 15.32
C VAL A 81 9.89 -17.64 16.26
N ASP A 82 9.84 -18.93 15.93
CA ASP A 82 10.42 -19.98 16.77
C ASP A 82 11.92 -20.12 16.58
N VAL A 83 12.40 -20.07 15.34
CA VAL A 83 13.84 -20.21 15.01
C VAL A 83 14.66 -19.08 15.63
N LEU A 84 14.11 -17.88 15.75
CA LEU A 84 14.83 -16.70 16.27
C LEU A 84 14.89 -16.64 17.81
N LYS A 85 14.20 -17.54 18.53
CA LYS A 85 14.29 -17.62 20.00
C LYS A 85 15.73 -17.92 20.41
N GLY A 86 16.31 -17.08 21.30
CA GLY A 86 17.69 -17.19 21.73
C GLY A 86 18.74 -16.57 20.79
N HIS A 87 18.35 -16.14 19.58
CA HIS A 87 19.26 -15.49 18.63
C HIS A 87 19.22 -13.96 18.70
N THR A 88 18.20 -13.37 19.32
CA THR A 88 18.07 -11.93 19.47
C THR A 88 17.23 -11.54 20.68
N GLY A 89 17.52 -10.37 21.25
CA GLY A 89 16.65 -9.74 22.24
C GLY A 89 15.59 -8.80 21.64
N ARG A 90 15.69 -8.47 20.33
CA ARG A 90 14.80 -7.54 19.64
C ARG A 90 14.44 -8.04 18.25
N LEU A 91 13.13 -8.21 17.96
CA LEU A 91 12.64 -8.63 16.65
C LEU A 91 11.63 -7.61 16.11
N ILE A 92 11.92 -7.00 14.95
CA ILE A 92 10.95 -6.19 14.21
C ILE A 92 10.59 -6.95 12.94
N ALA A 93 9.34 -7.34 12.82
CA ALA A 93 8.86 -8.09 11.66
C ALA A 93 7.98 -7.21 10.76
N LEU A 94 8.21 -7.32 9.45
CA LEU A 94 7.41 -6.71 8.42
C LEU A 94 6.39 -7.71 7.88
N GLY A 95 5.20 -7.25 7.55
CA GLY A 95 4.20 -8.05 6.86
C GLY A 95 3.16 -7.19 6.19
N GLY A 96 2.16 -7.82 5.59
CA GLY A 96 1.02 -7.10 5.03
C GLY A 96 0.35 -6.28 6.14
N ALA A 97 0.12 -5.01 5.87
CA ALA A 97 -0.61 -4.15 6.80
C ALA A 97 -1.97 -4.77 7.04
N THR A 98 -2.56 -4.62 8.17
CA THR A 98 -3.92 -5.09 8.49
C THR A 98 -4.56 -6.06 7.46
N GLY A 99 -3.75 -6.70 6.60
CA GLY A 99 -4.15 -7.80 5.72
C GLY A 99 -4.68 -9.00 6.48
N THR A 100 -4.49 -8.94 7.79
CA THR A 100 -5.16 -9.75 8.81
C THR A 100 -6.63 -9.38 9.00
N ALA A 101 -7.09 -8.24 8.45
CA ALA A 101 -8.48 -7.85 8.53
C ALA A 101 -9.38 -8.80 7.73
N ALA A 102 -10.53 -9.09 8.29
CA ALA A 102 -11.63 -9.77 7.59
C ALA A 102 -11.99 -9.01 6.30
N GLN A 103 -12.57 -9.72 5.34
CA GLN A 103 -13.01 -9.09 4.09
C GLN A 103 -14.04 -7.98 4.34
N PRO A 104 -14.14 -6.98 3.45
CA PRO A 104 -15.06 -5.86 3.63
C PRO A 104 -16.53 -6.23 3.84
N ASP A 105 -16.94 -7.35 3.28
CA ASP A 105 -18.30 -7.91 3.35
C ASP A 105 -18.51 -8.89 4.52
N ASP A 106 -17.52 -9.06 5.40
CA ASP A 106 -17.67 -9.92 6.56
C ASP A 106 -18.76 -9.39 7.50
N PRO A 107 -19.76 -10.20 7.85
CA PRO A 107 -20.88 -9.77 8.69
C PRO A 107 -20.48 -9.33 10.10
N ARG A 108 -19.28 -9.68 10.55
CA ARG A 108 -18.75 -9.22 11.85
C ARG A 108 -18.49 -7.71 11.88
N TRP A 109 -18.40 -7.04 10.72
CA TRP A 109 -18.32 -5.58 10.65
C TRP A 109 -19.64 -4.87 11.01
N GLY A 110 -20.72 -5.63 11.20
CA GLY A 110 -22.06 -5.10 11.45
C GLY A 110 -22.73 -4.59 10.16
N PRO A 111 -23.85 -3.84 10.32
CA PRO A 111 -24.73 -3.51 9.18
C PRO A 111 -24.11 -2.58 8.13
N PHE A 112 -23.06 -1.84 8.48
CA PHE A 112 -22.39 -0.89 7.58
C PHE A 112 -21.21 -1.49 6.79
N GLY A 113 -20.84 -2.77 7.05
CA GLY A 113 -19.64 -3.36 6.50
C GLY A 113 -18.35 -2.76 7.07
N MET A 114 -17.22 -3.08 6.45
CA MET A 114 -15.92 -2.58 6.88
C MET A 114 -15.82 -1.05 6.69
N PRO A 115 -15.49 -0.29 7.75
CA PRO A 115 -15.22 1.14 7.60
C PRO A 115 -14.08 1.38 6.62
N ALA A 116 -14.19 2.46 5.82
CA ALA A 116 -13.13 2.84 4.89
C ALA A 116 -11.79 3.18 5.59
N TYR A 117 -11.88 3.56 6.86
CA TYR A 117 -10.75 3.96 7.70
C TYR A 117 -10.67 3.07 8.95
N VAL A 118 -9.79 2.08 8.93
CA VAL A 118 -9.64 1.07 9.99
C VAL A 118 -8.28 1.21 10.68
N SER A 119 -8.29 1.23 12.01
CA SER A 119 -7.07 1.19 12.82
C SER A 119 -6.65 -0.25 13.13
N GLU A 120 -5.39 -0.42 13.52
CA GLU A 120 -4.84 -1.72 13.93
C GLU A 120 -5.58 -2.31 15.13
N ASP A 121 -6.12 -1.48 15.99
CA ASP A 121 -6.76 -1.88 17.22
C ASP A 121 -8.24 -2.26 17.02
N ASN A 122 -8.86 -1.76 15.93
CA ASN A 122 -10.24 -2.05 15.55
C ASN A 122 -10.37 -3.01 14.37
N THR A 123 -9.30 -3.75 14.06
CA THR A 123 -9.28 -4.69 12.96
C THR A 123 -9.94 -6.01 13.35
N ILE A 124 -10.90 -6.49 12.55
CA ILE A 124 -11.41 -7.86 12.65
C ILE A 124 -10.38 -8.79 12.00
N ILE A 125 -9.83 -9.69 12.81
CA ILE A 125 -8.82 -10.65 12.36
C ILE A 125 -9.45 -11.69 11.46
N GLU A 126 -8.79 -12.04 10.35
CA GLU A 126 -9.21 -13.15 9.49
C GLU A 126 -8.95 -14.50 10.19
N ASP A 127 -10.00 -15.26 10.36
CA ASP A 127 -10.00 -16.54 11.07
C ASP A 127 -10.39 -17.73 10.18
N ASN A 128 -10.68 -17.48 8.90
CA ASN A 128 -11.11 -18.52 7.97
C ASN A 128 -10.13 -18.67 6.80
N PRO A 129 -9.30 -19.73 6.77
CA PRO A 129 -8.34 -19.95 5.69
C PRO A 129 -8.99 -20.21 4.32
N ASN A 130 -10.24 -20.67 4.29
CA ASN A 130 -10.95 -20.94 3.04
C ASN A 130 -11.49 -19.64 2.41
N ARG A 131 -11.73 -18.62 3.20
CA ARG A 131 -12.18 -17.31 2.73
C ARG A 131 -11.01 -16.44 2.25
N ASN A 132 -9.94 -16.38 3.03
CA ASN A 132 -8.75 -15.63 2.71
C ASN A 132 -7.51 -16.27 3.33
N LYS A 133 -6.91 -17.22 2.61
CA LYS A 133 -5.74 -17.98 3.08
C LYS A 133 -4.56 -17.06 3.46
N PHE A 134 -4.29 -16.04 2.65
CA PHE A 134 -3.18 -15.12 2.93
C PHE A 134 -3.44 -14.30 4.21
N GLY A 135 -4.63 -13.71 4.34
CA GLY A 135 -5.01 -12.95 5.53
C GLY A 135 -4.95 -13.79 6.80
N TYR A 136 -5.45 -15.03 6.74
CA TYR A 136 -5.39 -15.99 7.84
C TYR A 136 -3.95 -16.31 8.27
N GLN A 137 -3.07 -16.65 7.31
CA GLN A 137 -1.66 -16.93 7.60
C GLN A 137 -0.92 -15.73 8.19
N MET A 138 -1.23 -14.52 7.73
CA MET A 138 -0.67 -13.30 8.29
C MET A 138 -1.16 -13.04 9.72
N ALA A 139 -2.44 -13.33 10.01
CA ALA A 139 -3.01 -13.23 11.35
C ALA A 139 -2.31 -14.18 12.32
N GLU A 140 -2.14 -15.45 11.93
CA GLU A 140 -1.42 -16.44 12.73
C GLU A 140 0.04 -16.03 13.00
N ALA A 141 0.75 -15.56 11.96
CA ALA A 141 2.14 -15.11 12.10
C ALA A 141 2.28 -13.91 13.05
N GLN A 142 1.35 -12.96 12.96
CA GLN A 142 1.31 -11.80 13.85
C GLN A 142 0.98 -12.20 15.29
N ALA A 143 0.03 -13.11 15.49
CA ALA A 143 -0.33 -13.62 16.81
C ALA A 143 0.85 -14.38 17.45
N ALA A 144 1.53 -15.25 16.70
CA ALA A 144 2.71 -15.98 17.17
C ALA A 144 3.85 -15.02 17.58
N LEU A 145 4.13 -13.98 16.80
CA LEU A 145 5.14 -12.97 17.12
C LEU A 145 4.84 -12.24 18.43
N LEU A 146 3.60 -11.79 18.61
CA LEU A 146 3.19 -11.07 19.82
C LEU A 146 3.09 -11.99 21.04
N GLN A 147 2.79 -13.27 20.83
CA GLN A 147 2.80 -14.28 21.90
C GLN A 147 4.23 -14.54 22.37
N ALA A 148 5.21 -14.72 21.46
CA ALA A 148 6.61 -14.88 21.81
C ALA A 148 7.19 -13.67 22.58
N HIS A 149 6.70 -12.45 22.26
CA HIS A 149 7.01 -11.27 23.06
C HIS A 149 6.46 -11.37 24.50
N LYS A 150 5.20 -11.76 24.68
CA LYS A 150 4.58 -11.93 26.00
C LYS A 150 5.27 -13.00 26.84
N GLU A 151 5.79 -14.03 26.21
CA GLU A 151 6.58 -15.10 26.81
C GLU A 151 8.01 -14.68 27.18
N GLY A 152 8.44 -13.47 26.78
CA GLY A 152 9.75 -12.92 27.12
C GLY A 152 10.89 -13.41 26.25
N HIS A 153 10.63 -14.05 25.12
CA HIS A 153 11.69 -14.53 24.24
C HIS A 153 12.49 -13.40 23.59
N TYR A 154 11.81 -12.31 23.22
CA TYR A 154 12.40 -11.08 22.69
C TYR A 154 11.37 -9.92 22.72
N ASN A 155 11.87 -8.69 22.69
CA ASN A 155 11.03 -7.52 22.47
C ASN A 155 10.60 -7.49 20.99
N ALA A 156 9.30 -7.68 20.70
CA ALA A 156 8.77 -7.74 19.33
C ALA A 156 8.01 -6.48 18.92
N THR A 157 8.10 -6.13 17.64
CA THR A 157 7.23 -5.14 16.98
C THR A 157 6.81 -5.69 15.61
N TYR A 158 5.54 -5.50 15.25
CA TYR A 158 5.04 -5.82 13.92
C TYR A 158 4.76 -4.54 13.12
N MET A 159 5.36 -4.43 11.92
CA MET A 159 5.16 -3.32 11.00
C MET A 159 4.32 -3.77 9.81
N GLY A 160 3.07 -3.31 9.75
CA GLY A 160 2.15 -3.63 8.68
C GLY A 160 2.28 -2.67 7.51
N PHE A 161 2.89 -3.10 6.41
CA PHE A 161 3.07 -2.28 5.22
C PHE A 161 1.87 -2.41 4.27
N PRO A 162 1.43 -1.30 3.63
CA PRO A 162 0.50 -1.35 2.52
C PRO A 162 1.24 -1.80 1.25
N ILE A 163 0.65 -1.55 0.07
CA ILE A 163 1.41 -1.63 -1.18
C ILE A 163 2.54 -0.62 -1.11
N VAL A 164 3.75 -1.11 -1.21
CA VAL A 164 4.96 -0.28 -1.31
C VAL A 164 5.18 0.06 -2.78
N TYR A 165 5.58 1.28 -3.09
CA TYR A 165 5.96 1.71 -4.43
C TYR A 165 7.32 2.39 -4.43
N GLY A 166 7.98 2.42 -5.58
CA GLY A 166 9.31 2.97 -5.71
C GLY A 166 10.28 2.03 -6.40
N PRO A 167 11.58 2.35 -6.38
CA PRO A 167 12.62 1.51 -6.95
C PRO A 167 12.59 0.05 -6.47
N ARG A 168 12.89 -0.88 -7.37
CA ARG A 168 13.02 -2.33 -7.09
C ARG A 168 11.75 -3.05 -6.66
N GLN A 169 10.57 -2.43 -6.83
CA GLN A 169 9.32 -3.12 -6.56
C GLN A 169 9.12 -4.28 -7.56
N PRO A 170 8.96 -5.55 -7.12
CA PRO A 170 8.88 -6.71 -8.02
C PRO A 170 7.71 -6.66 -9.00
N GLY A 171 6.52 -6.27 -8.54
CA GLY A 171 5.34 -6.06 -9.37
C GLY A 171 4.91 -4.58 -9.35
N PRO A 172 5.59 -3.70 -10.10
CA PRO A 172 5.40 -2.26 -9.98
C PRO A 172 4.09 -1.82 -10.64
N HIS A 173 3.05 -1.53 -9.82
CA HIS A 173 1.74 -1.09 -10.32
C HIS A 173 1.83 0.18 -11.17
N GLU A 174 2.76 1.07 -10.87
CA GLU A 174 3.03 2.29 -11.63
C GLU A 174 3.45 2.00 -13.07
N TRP A 175 4.05 0.82 -13.32
CA TRP A 175 4.43 0.39 -14.67
C TRP A 175 3.23 0.20 -15.60
N SER A 176 2.08 -0.21 -15.08
CA SER A 176 0.84 -0.28 -15.87
C SER A 176 0.47 1.06 -16.51
N ILE A 177 0.79 2.16 -15.82
CA ILE A 177 0.55 3.53 -16.32
C ILE A 177 1.69 3.97 -17.22
N ILE A 178 2.93 3.83 -16.75
CA ILE A 178 4.16 4.28 -17.44
C ILE A 178 4.29 3.62 -18.80
N ARG A 179 4.05 2.31 -18.90
CA ARG A 179 4.12 1.59 -20.17
C ARG A 179 3.09 2.12 -21.17
N ARG A 180 1.84 2.38 -20.75
CA ARG A 180 0.83 3.00 -21.64
C ARG A 180 1.24 4.39 -22.11
N VAL A 181 1.93 5.19 -21.30
CA VAL A 181 2.50 6.47 -21.73
C VAL A 181 3.60 6.27 -22.76
N LEU A 182 4.55 5.35 -22.53
CA LEU A 182 5.64 5.04 -23.45
C LEU A 182 5.14 4.50 -24.78
N ASP A 183 4.09 3.69 -24.76
CA ASP A 183 3.40 3.13 -25.93
C ASP A 183 2.44 4.15 -26.58
N LYS A 184 2.42 5.40 -26.08
CA LYS A 184 1.61 6.52 -26.62
C LYS A 184 0.12 6.20 -26.70
N ARG A 185 -0.41 5.45 -25.71
CA ARG A 185 -1.84 5.15 -25.66
C ARG A 185 -2.64 6.41 -25.42
N PRO A 186 -3.64 6.75 -26.24
CA PRO A 186 -4.44 7.96 -26.07
C PRO A 186 -5.46 7.81 -24.94
N HIS A 187 -5.93 6.59 -24.68
CA HIS A 187 -6.99 6.29 -23.74
C HIS A 187 -6.45 5.55 -22.52
N PHE A 188 -7.09 5.77 -21.39
CA PHE A 188 -6.92 4.98 -20.18
C PHE A 188 -8.29 4.57 -19.63
N ILE A 189 -8.55 3.26 -19.55
CA ILE A 189 -9.80 2.75 -18.96
C ILE A 189 -9.69 2.93 -17.43
N ILE A 190 -10.73 3.55 -16.85
CA ILE A 190 -10.76 3.84 -15.42
C ILE A 190 -12.10 3.37 -14.84
N ALA A 191 -12.07 2.77 -13.66
CA ALA A 191 -13.28 2.30 -13.00
C ALA A 191 -13.88 3.35 -12.09
N ASP A 192 -15.21 3.52 -12.16
CA ASP A 192 -16.00 4.37 -11.26
C ASP A 192 -15.39 5.77 -11.08
N GLY A 193 -14.98 6.43 -12.18
CA GLY A 193 -14.35 7.75 -12.17
C GLY A 193 -12.96 7.81 -11.54
N GLY A 194 -12.40 6.68 -11.12
CA GLY A 194 -11.10 6.60 -10.43
C GLY A 194 -11.12 7.15 -9.01
N ILE A 195 -12.27 7.24 -8.37
CA ILE A 195 -12.44 7.84 -7.03
C ILE A 195 -11.92 6.96 -5.89
N LYS A 196 -11.55 5.71 -6.17
CA LYS A 196 -11.00 4.83 -5.14
C LYS A 196 -9.79 5.46 -4.46
N LEU A 197 -9.81 5.50 -3.14
CA LEU A 197 -8.69 5.88 -2.28
C LEU A 197 -7.94 4.63 -1.81
N GLU A 198 -6.62 4.63 -1.94
CA GLU A 198 -5.77 3.57 -1.44
C GLU A 198 -4.49 4.13 -0.83
N SER A 199 -4.26 3.79 0.44
CA SER A 199 -3.01 4.07 1.11
C SER A 199 -1.90 3.22 0.51
N ARG A 200 -0.80 3.87 0.14
CA ARG A 200 0.44 3.25 -0.32
C ARG A 200 1.62 3.81 0.45
N ALA A 201 2.78 3.23 0.33
CA ALA A 201 3.98 3.71 0.98
C ALA A 201 5.15 3.77 0.01
N TYR A 202 5.81 4.90 -0.06
CA TYR A 202 7.07 5.00 -0.76
C TYR A 202 8.17 4.23 -0.01
N VAL A 203 9.07 3.58 -0.74
CA VAL A 203 10.08 2.67 -0.17
C VAL A 203 10.92 3.29 0.95
N GLU A 204 11.33 4.57 0.81
CA GLU A 204 12.10 5.26 1.86
C GLU A 204 11.24 5.62 3.07
N ASN A 205 9.99 6.05 2.85
CA ASN A 205 9.04 6.35 3.93
C ASN A 205 8.73 5.09 4.73
N ALA A 206 8.54 3.94 4.04
CA ALA A 206 8.32 2.65 4.68
C ALA A 206 9.55 2.21 5.52
N ALA A 207 10.75 2.35 4.98
CA ALA A 207 11.98 2.06 5.73
C ALA A 207 12.15 3.01 6.92
N HIS A 208 11.85 4.29 6.76
CA HIS A 208 11.90 5.27 7.85
C HIS A 208 10.95 4.88 8.99
N ALA A 209 9.71 4.50 8.69
CA ALA A 209 8.76 4.04 9.70
C ALA A 209 9.30 2.86 10.54
N LEU A 210 9.95 1.90 9.89
CA LEU A 210 10.61 0.78 10.57
C LEU A 210 11.76 1.26 11.46
N LEU A 211 12.61 2.13 10.94
CA LEU A 211 13.78 2.64 11.66
C LEU A 211 13.39 3.46 12.90
N LEU A 212 12.24 4.14 12.89
CA LEU A 212 11.68 4.76 14.09
C LEU A 212 11.35 3.75 15.20
N ALA A 213 10.90 2.53 14.83
CA ALA A 213 10.70 1.46 15.81
C ALA A 213 12.02 0.87 16.34
N VAL A 214 13.10 0.93 15.55
CA VAL A 214 14.46 0.62 16.03
C VAL A 214 14.90 1.63 17.09
N ASP A 215 14.64 2.92 16.85
CA ASP A 215 15.04 4.02 17.74
C ASP A 215 14.23 4.07 19.06
N LYS A 216 13.01 3.50 19.06
CA LYS A 216 12.07 3.54 20.19
C LYS A 216 11.65 2.13 20.63
N PRO A 217 12.62 1.27 21.09
CA PRO A 217 12.36 -0.13 21.39
C PRO A 217 11.30 -0.32 22.49
N ASP A 218 11.33 0.50 23.55
CA ASP A 218 10.41 0.36 24.67
C ASP A 218 8.99 0.81 24.31
N ILE A 219 8.88 1.89 23.53
CA ILE A 219 7.58 2.41 23.10
C ILE A 219 6.91 1.43 22.14
N SER A 220 7.67 0.80 21.25
CA SER A 220 7.18 -0.13 20.24
C SER A 220 7.08 -1.60 20.69
N ALA A 221 7.46 -1.88 21.94
CA ALA A 221 7.43 -3.22 22.53
C ALA A 221 6.03 -3.84 22.52
N GLY A 222 5.89 -5.03 21.95
CA GLY A 222 4.63 -5.78 21.89
C GLY A 222 3.55 -5.12 21.03
N LYS A 223 3.89 -4.13 20.20
CA LYS A 223 2.92 -3.38 19.42
C LYS A 223 2.94 -3.75 17.94
N LYS A 224 1.80 -3.52 17.31
CA LYS A 224 1.63 -3.54 15.86
C LYS A 224 1.30 -2.14 15.35
N TYR A 225 1.88 -1.78 14.21
CA TYR A 225 1.66 -0.49 13.55
C TYR A 225 1.31 -0.71 12.09
N GLY A 226 0.23 -0.07 11.62
CA GLY A 226 0.00 0.19 10.22
C GLY A 226 0.76 1.45 9.80
N MET A 227 1.35 1.43 8.61
CA MET A 227 1.99 2.60 8.05
C MET A 227 1.53 2.85 6.62
N ALA A 228 1.65 4.08 6.16
CA ALA A 228 1.47 4.53 4.78
C ALA A 228 2.06 5.94 4.65
N ASP A 229 2.16 6.44 3.42
CA ASP A 229 2.49 7.84 3.18
C ASP A 229 1.43 8.77 3.80
N ASP A 230 1.84 9.97 4.20
CA ASP A 230 0.98 10.98 4.82
C ASP A 230 -0.19 11.41 3.90
N ASN A 231 0.03 11.39 2.58
CA ASN A 231 -0.95 11.78 1.58
C ASN A 231 -1.60 10.57 0.92
N ILE A 232 -2.94 10.62 0.81
CA ILE A 232 -3.73 9.61 0.12
C ILE A 232 -4.31 10.22 -1.15
N PHE A 233 -4.08 9.56 -2.27
CA PHE A 233 -4.57 9.98 -3.57
C PHE A 233 -5.63 9.03 -4.10
N THR A 234 -6.57 9.57 -4.89
CA THR A 234 -7.43 8.73 -5.71
C THR A 234 -6.60 8.03 -6.80
N MET A 235 -7.12 6.92 -7.34
CA MET A 235 -6.46 6.25 -8.46
C MET A 235 -6.31 7.19 -9.66
N ARG A 236 -7.33 8.02 -9.94
CA ARG A 236 -7.25 9.03 -10.99
C ARG A 236 -6.11 10.01 -10.78
N GLN A 237 -5.99 10.61 -9.58
CA GLN A 237 -4.90 11.54 -9.27
C GLN A 237 -3.53 10.88 -9.45
N ARG A 238 -3.37 9.62 -9.08
CA ARG A 238 -2.12 8.86 -9.25
C ARG A 238 -1.80 8.66 -10.73
N ILE A 239 -2.77 8.27 -11.54
CA ILE A 239 -2.59 8.09 -12.99
C ILE A 239 -2.23 9.43 -13.66
N GLU A 240 -2.97 10.49 -13.32
CA GLU A 240 -2.72 11.84 -13.84
C GLU A 240 -1.34 12.39 -13.43
N ALA A 241 -0.92 12.15 -12.19
CA ALA A 241 0.40 12.60 -11.71
C ALA A 241 1.54 11.95 -12.51
N ILE A 242 1.48 10.64 -12.75
CA ILE A 242 2.48 9.92 -13.55
C ILE A 242 2.45 10.41 -15.01
N ALA A 243 1.26 10.46 -15.63
CA ALA A 243 1.13 10.88 -17.02
C ALA A 243 1.63 12.32 -17.23
N ASN A 244 1.22 13.24 -16.36
CA ASN A 244 1.63 14.66 -16.43
C ASN A 244 3.14 14.81 -16.26
N TYR A 245 3.76 14.09 -15.33
CA TYR A 245 5.21 14.11 -15.15
C TYR A 245 5.95 13.65 -16.41
N MET A 246 5.39 12.68 -17.13
CA MET A 246 5.93 12.19 -18.41
C MET A 246 5.51 13.01 -19.64
N GLY A 247 4.82 14.15 -19.46
CA GLY A 247 4.35 14.99 -20.55
C GLY A 247 3.23 14.38 -21.40
N HIS A 248 2.46 13.46 -20.84
CA HIS A 248 1.38 12.75 -21.51
C HIS A 248 0.01 13.09 -20.89
N LYS A 249 -1.04 13.05 -21.72
CA LYS A 249 -2.42 13.26 -21.29
C LYS A 249 -3.31 12.14 -21.82
N PHE A 250 -3.91 11.37 -20.92
CA PHE A 250 -4.90 10.38 -21.28
C PHE A 250 -6.31 10.97 -21.45
N GLU A 251 -7.06 10.48 -22.45
CA GLU A 251 -8.51 10.52 -22.44
C GLU A 251 -9.02 9.37 -21.56
N PHE A 252 -9.63 9.69 -20.42
CA PHE A 252 -10.18 8.67 -19.55
C PHE A 252 -11.49 8.12 -20.09
N VAL A 253 -11.56 6.79 -20.19
CA VAL A 253 -12.78 6.07 -20.51
C VAL A 253 -13.31 5.46 -19.21
N ASP A 254 -14.27 6.18 -18.62
CA ASP A 254 -14.89 5.79 -17.36
C ASP A 254 -15.96 4.71 -17.58
N MET A 255 -15.81 3.60 -16.86
CA MET A 255 -16.70 2.45 -16.89
C MET A 255 -17.04 2.00 -15.46
N PRO A 256 -18.19 1.35 -15.25
CA PRO A 256 -18.44 0.61 -14.02
C PRO A 256 -17.30 -0.38 -13.73
N PHE A 257 -16.96 -0.56 -12.46
CA PHE A 257 -15.85 -1.44 -12.06
C PHE A 257 -15.89 -2.80 -12.74
N ASP A 258 -17.07 -3.44 -12.79
CA ASP A 258 -17.21 -4.79 -13.33
C ASP A 258 -16.91 -4.90 -14.84
N LEU A 259 -16.95 -3.79 -15.56
CA LEU A 259 -16.62 -3.71 -16.99
C LEU A 259 -15.19 -3.22 -17.23
N ALA A 260 -14.62 -2.47 -16.28
CA ALA A 260 -13.32 -1.84 -16.41
C ALA A 260 -12.15 -2.82 -16.13
N VAL A 261 -12.24 -4.06 -16.58
CA VAL A 261 -11.28 -5.14 -16.29
C VAL A 261 -9.82 -4.75 -16.54
N PRO A 262 -9.43 -4.03 -17.61
CA PRO A 262 -8.05 -3.64 -17.85
C PRO A 262 -7.41 -2.81 -16.74
N CYS A 263 -8.20 -2.08 -15.94
CA CYS A 263 -7.66 -1.30 -14.83
C CYS A 263 -7.65 -2.06 -13.48
N HIS A 264 -8.20 -3.27 -13.41
CA HIS A 264 -8.30 -4.04 -12.16
C HIS A 264 -6.94 -4.30 -11.50
N VAL A 265 -5.86 -4.36 -12.29
CA VAL A 265 -4.50 -4.48 -11.77
C VAL A 265 -4.17 -3.34 -10.79
N LEU A 266 -4.54 -2.11 -11.11
CA LEU A 266 -4.34 -0.96 -10.23
C LEU A 266 -5.31 -0.95 -9.04
N TRP A 267 -6.52 -1.48 -9.24
CA TRP A 267 -7.54 -1.62 -8.19
C TRP A 267 -7.34 -2.87 -7.33
N ARG A 268 -6.41 -3.76 -7.69
CA ARG A 268 -6.18 -5.05 -7.03
C ARG A 268 -7.47 -5.84 -6.83
N ASN A 269 -8.27 -5.91 -7.86
CA ASN A 269 -9.57 -6.61 -7.88
C ASN A 269 -10.49 -6.23 -6.70
N ALA A 270 -10.41 -4.99 -6.23
CA ALA A 270 -11.20 -4.52 -5.10
C ALA A 270 -11.78 -3.13 -5.35
N ARG A 271 -13.08 -3.01 -5.31
CA ARG A 271 -13.82 -1.76 -5.57
C ARG A 271 -13.70 -0.75 -4.43
N GLY A 272 -13.70 -1.20 -3.18
CA GLY A 272 -13.74 -0.34 -2.00
C GLY A 272 -12.47 0.42 -1.72
N HIS A 273 -12.60 1.50 -0.94
CA HIS A 273 -11.46 2.25 -0.40
C HIS A 273 -10.63 1.41 0.56
N ARG A 274 -9.32 1.69 0.63
CA ARG A 274 -8.39 1.07 1.57
C ARG A 274 -7.51 2.12 2.21
N ILE A 275 -7.96 2.69 3.31
CA ILE A 275 -7.30 3.80 4.00
C ILE A 275 -6.71 3.31 5.32
N ARG A 276 -5.45 3.62 5.57
CA ARG A 276 -4.75 3.30 6.82
C ARG A 276 -4.88 4.42 7.83
N ASN A 277 -5.11 4.05 9.08
CA ASN A 277 -5.02 4.97 10.19
C ASN A 277 -3.56 5.11 10.62
N LEU A 278 -3.03 6.34 10.60
CA LEU A 278 -1.65 6.63 10.99
C LEU A 278 -1.54 7.23 12.41
N GLN A 279 -2.64 7.36 13.14
CA GLN A 279 -2.63 8.03 14.46
C GLN A 279 -1.69 7.35 15.44
N LYS A 280 -1.72 6.02 15.51
CA LYS A 280 -0.89 5.24 16.43
C LYS A 280 0.60 5.39 16.15
N ILE A 281 1.01 5.17 14.91
CA ILE A 281 2.43 5.29 14.54
C ILE A 281 2.93 6.73 14.68
N ARG A 282 2.08 7.73 14.43
CA ARG A 282 2.41 9.15 14.64
C ARG A 282 2.54 9.49 16.11
N ALA A 283 1.62 9.04 16.94
CA ALA A 283 1.62 9.32 18.39
C ALA A 283 2.81 8.64 19.07
N ASP A 284 3.04 7.37 18.81
CA ASP A 284 4.07 6.57 19.47
C ASP A 284 5.47 6.85 18.90
N LEU A 285 5.60 6.81 17.58
CA LEU A 285 6.90 6.85 16.91
C LEU A 285 7.24 8.22 16.30
N GLY A 286 6.29 9.13 16.19
CA GLY A 286 6.50 10.43 15.58
C GLY A 286 6.62 10.36 14.05
N TYR A 287 6.05 9.32 13.43
CA TYR A 287 6.16 9.11 11.99
C TYR A 287 5.66 10.31 11.17
N ARG A 288 6.44 10.68 10.17
CA ARG A 288 6.12 11.57 9.04
C ARG A 288 6.88 11.08 7.82
N ASP A 289 6.38 11.38 6.65
CA ASP A 289 7.09 11.13 5.41
C ASP A 289 8.44 11.86 5.39
N VAL A 290 9.51 11.17 4.97
CA VAL A 290 10.84 11.76 4.74
C VAL A 290 11.03 12.16 3.28
N VAL A 291 10.20 11.62 2.39
CA VAL A 291 10.14 11.98 0.98
C VAL A 291 8.71 12.40 0.66
N ALA A 292 8.53 13.62 0.18
CA ALA A 292 7.23 14.13 -0.21
C ALA A 292 6.64 13.33 -1.40
N ALA A 293 5.32 13.28 -1.49
CA ALA A 293 4.62 12.41 -2.43
C ALA A 293 4.92 12.69 -3.92
N ASP A 294 5.10 13.96 -4.30
CA ASP A 294 5.49 14.37 -5.66
C ASP A 294 6.90 13.89 -6.01
N GLU A 295 7.84 14.06 -5.10
CA GLU A 295 9.22 13.59 -5.26
C GLU A 295 9.29 12.06 -5.28
N ALA A 296 8.53 11.38 -4.42
CA ALA A 296 8.42 9.93 -4.39
C ALA A 296 7.92 9.37 -5.73
N MET A 297 6.89 10.03 -6.29
CA MET A 297 6.34 9.65 -7.59
C MET A 297 7.34 9.89 -8.72
N ARG A 298 8.01 11.05 -8.72
CA ARG A 298 9.04 11.39 -9.70
C ARG A 298 10.17 10.36 -9.69
N ARG A 299 10.74 10.06 -8.53
CA ARG A 299 11.81 9.04 -8.38
C ARG A 299 11.35 7.64 -8.84
N THR A 300 10.09 7.30 -8.60
CA THR A 300 9.53 6.02 -9.04
C THR A 300 9.46 5.94 -10.56
N VAL A 301 8.94 6.99 -11.21
CA VAL A 301 8.85 7.07 -12.67
C VAL A 301 10.24 7.04 -13.30
N ASP A 302 11.16 7.88 -12.82
CA ASP A 302 12.55 7.96 -13.35
C ASP A 302 13.24 6.59 -13.26
N TRP A 303 13.08 5.90 -12.12
CA TRP A 303 13.68 4.58 -11.94
C TRP A 303 13.09 3.55 -12.89
N LEU A 304 11.75 3.49 -13.03
CA LEU A 304 11.07 2.54 -13.91
C LEU A 304 11.33 2.83 -15.40
N VAL A 305 11.46 4.09 -15.80
CA VAL A 305 11.84 4.45 -17.16
C VAL A 305 13.28 4.04 -17.48
N LYS A 306 14.18 4.13 -16.50
CA LYS A 306 15.58 3.71 -16.63
C LYS A 306 15.74 2.18 -16.57
N ASN A 307 14.97 1.52 -15.72
CA ASN A 307 15.02 0.07 -15.47
C ASN A 307 13.70 -0.58 -15.92
N ARG A 308 13.41 -0.49 -17.20
CA ARG A 308 12.15 -0.97 -17.77
C ARG A 308 12.00 -2.48 -17.57
N PRO A 309 10.85 -2.93 -17.02
CA PRO A 309 10.49 -4.33 -17.11
C PRO A 309 10.52 -4.83 -18.56
N GLU A 310 11.02 -6.02 -18.75
CA GLU A 310 10.95 -6.66 -20.05
C GLU A 310 9.51 -7.01 -20.40
N PRO A 311 9.05 -6.74 -21.63
CA PRO A 311 7.73 -7.12 -22.07
C PRO A 311 7.50 -8.64 -21.93
N GLY A 312 6.46 -9.02 -21.17
CA GLY A 312 6.18 -10.42 -20.84
C GLY A 312 7.17 -11.07 -19.87
N GLY A 313 8.12 -10.30 -19.30
CA GLY A 313 9.06 -10.77 -18.29
C GLY A 313 8.45 -10.88 -16.91
N GLU A 314 9.24 -11.34 -15.94
CA GLU A 314 8.79 -11.65 -14.57
C GLU A 314 8.03 -10.51 -13.90
N ALA A 315 8.51 -9.27 -13.99
CA ALA A 315 7.87 -8.12 -13.35
C ALA A 315 6.47 -7.83 -13.94
N GLU A 316 6.27 -8.00 -15.24
CA GLU A 316 4.96 -7.83 -15.88
C GLU A 316 4.02 -9.00 -15.56
N ILE A 317 4.55 -10.23 -15.49
CA ILE A 317 3.77 -11.40 -15.06
C ILE A 317 3.29 -11.20 -13.61
N GLN A 318 4.17 -10.75 -12.72
CA GLN A 318 3.82 -10.46 -11.33
C GLN A 318 2.83 -9.29 -11.21
N LEU A 319 2.94 -8.29 -12.09
CA LEU A 319 1.99 -7.18 -12.17
C LEU A 319 0.59 -7.67 -12.60
N GLY A 320 0.52 -8.63 -13.52
CA GLY A 320 -0.73 -9.21 -14.02
C GLY A 320 -1.47 -8.31 -15.00
N ASP A 321 -0.80 -7.33 -15.63
CA ASP A 321 -1.35 -6.52 -16.72
C ASP A 321 -0.97 -7.15 -18.07
N PRO A 322 -1.93 -7.62 -18.88
CA PRO A 322 -1.64 -8.26 -20.15
C PRO A 322 -1.19 -7.28 -21.24
N PHE A 323 -1.41 -5.97 -21.06
CA PHE A 323 -1.18 -4.93 -22.07
C PHE A 323 -1.78 -5.26 -23.45
N ASP A 324 -2.95 -5.91 -23.44
CA ASP A 324 -3.69 -6.29 -24.68
C ASP A 324 -4.49 -5.09 -25.20
N TYR A 325 -3.79 -4.19 -25.86
CA TYR A 325 -4.39 -2.94 -26.37
C TYR A 325 -5.48 -3.18 -27.42
N ALA A 326 -5.43 -4.30 -28.16
CA ALA A 326 -6.47 -4.62 -29.13
C ALA A 326 -7.80 -4.90 -28.42
N LYS A 327 -7.77 -5.64 -27.33
CA LYS A 327 -8.96 -5.88 -26.50
C LYS A 327 -9.40 -4.64 -25.73
N GLU A 328 -8.46 -3.83 -25.22
CA GLU A 328 -8.80 -2.54 -24.63
C GLU A 328 -9.57 -1.66 -25.63
N ASP A 329 -9.07 -1.53 -26.86
CA ASP A 329 -9.72 -0.73 -27.91
C ASP A 329 -11.09 -1.30 -28.31
N GLN A 330 -11.24 -2.62 -28.35
CA GLN A 330 -12.53 -3.26 -28.58
C GLN A 330 -13.52 -2.93 -27.47
N LEU A 331 -13.09 -3.01 -26.21
CA LEU A 331 -13.92 -2.68 -25.04
C LEU A 331 -14.33 -1.19 -25.03
N ILE A 332 -13.39 -0.30 -25.36
CA ILE A 332 -13.66 1.15 -25.45
C ILE A 332 -14.72 1.43 -26.52
N ARG A 333 -14.61 0.81 -27.71
CA ARG A 333 -15.61 0.97 -28.76
C ARG A 333 -16.99 0.49 -28.30
N ALA A 334 -17.07 -0.73 -27.79
CA ALA A 334 -18.33 -1.30 -27.32
C ALA A 334 -19.00 -0.44 -26.24
N TRP A 335 -18.18 0.11 -25.30
CA TRP A 335 -18.68 1.00 -24.27
C TRP A 335 -19.19 2.35 -24.80
N LYS A 336 -18.45 2.97 -25.74
CA LYS A 336 -18.86 4.22 -26.40
C LYS A 336 -20.16 4.02 -27.17
N ASP A 337 -20.29 2.91 -27.91
CA ASP A 337 -21.51 2.58 -28.68
C ASP A 337 -22.71 2.39 -27.74
N TRP A 338 -22.55 1.61 -26.67
CA TRP A 338 -23.61 1.42 -25.67
C TRP A 338 -24.05 2.75 -25.04
N ARG A 339 -23.13 3.60 -24.64
CA ARG A 339 -23.44 4.93 -24.08
C ARG A 339 -24.20 5.82 -25.05
N ASN A 340 -23.87 5.76 -26.34
CA ASN A 340 -24.57 6.55 -27.37
C ASN A 340 -26.00 6.07 -27.60
N MET A 341 -26.26 4.78 -27.39
CA MET A 341 -27.64 4.21 -27.49
C MET A 341 -28.45 4.45 -26.22
N PHE A 342 -27.81 4.82 -25.10
CA PHE A 342 -28.55 5.04 -23.85
C PHE A 342 -29.48 6.29 -23.99
N PRO A 343 -30.77 6.15 -23.70
CA PRO A 343 -31.70 7.25 -23.86
C PRO A 343 -31.35 8.41 -22.91
N ARG A 344 -31.38 9.62 -23.44
CA ARG A 344 -31.29 10.82 -22.61
C ARG A 344 -32.56 11.01 -21.85
N VAL A 345 -32.52 10.95 -20.54
CA VAL A 345 -33.65 11.26 -19.67
C VAL A 345 -33.39 12.63 -19.06
N ASP A 346 -34.32 13.56 -19.30
CA ASP A 346 -34.28 14.87 -18.67
C ASP A 346 -34.79 14.74 -17.23
N TYR A 347 -33.84 14.56 -16.30
CA TYR A 347 -34.15 14.45 -14.88
C TYR A 347 -33.93 15.81 -14.20
N PRO A 348 -34.95 16.39 -13.55
CA PRO A 348 -34.83 17.70 -12.92
C PRO A 348 -33.81 17.63 -11.73
N VAL A 349 -32.74 18.37 -11.85
CA VAL A 349 -31.77 18.54 -10.77
C VAL A 349 -32.12 19.79 -9.96
N LEU A 350 -32.66 19.59 -8.77
CA LEU A 350 -32.91 20.67 -7.84
C LEU A 350 -31.70 20.94 -6.97
N PRO A 351 -31.22 22.20 -6.88
CA PRO A 351 -30.12 22.51 -5.96
C PRO A 351 -30.57 22.28 -4.51
N PRO A 352 -29.66 21.83 -3.62
CA PRO A 352 -29.98 21.64 -2.22
C PRO A 352 -30.42 22.98 -1.60
N ALA A 353 -31.54 22.98 -0.88
CA ALA A 353 -31.95 24.12 -0.10
C ALA A 353 -31.09 24.23 1.18
N HIS A 354 -30.79 25.47 1.60
CA HIS A 354 -30.16 25.67 2.90
C HIS A 354 -31.10 25.21 4.02
N MET A 355 -30.61 24.41 4.95
CA MET A 355 -31.44 23.80 6.00
C MET A 355 -31.96 24.80 7.03
N TYR A 356 -31.21 25.88 7.24
CA TYR A 356 -31.58 26.92 8.20
C TYR A 356 -32.28 28.08 7.52
N ARG A 357 -33.25 28.65 8.25
CA ARG A 357 -33.93 29.88 7.81
C ARG A 357 -32.94 31.05 7.89
N HIS A 358 -32.94 31.87 6.85
CA HIS A 358 -32.26 33.16 6.81
C HIS A 358 -33.27 34.27 6.53
N PRO A 359 -34.19 34.58 7.47
CA PRO A 359 -35.21 35.60 7.27
C PRO A 359 -34.53 36.96 7.15
N LYS A 360 -35.00 37.76 6.23
CA LYS A 360 -34.58 39.16 6.07
C LYS A 360 -35.36 40.12 6.95
N LYS A 361 -36.49 39.66 7.49
CA LYS A 361 -37.36 40.40 8.43
C LYS A 361 -37.80 39.50 9.56
N PRO A 362 -38.12 40.06 10.74
CA PRO A 362 -38.71 39.32 11.86
C PRO A 362 -39.98 38.60 11.44
N ASN A 363 -40.14 37.34 11.81
CA ASN A 363 -41.31 36.49 11.53
C ASN A 363 -41.58 36.21 10.04
N GLU A 364 -40.63 36.43 9.13
CA GLU A 364 -40.76 36.11 7.73
C GLU A 364 -40.93 34.58 7.56
N PRO A 365 -41.99 34.11 6.88
CA PRO A 365 -42.15 32.68 6.61
C PRO A 365 -41.03 32.20 5.67
N TRP A 366 -40.58 30.94 5.86
CA TRP A 366 -39.61 30.37 4.92
C TRP A 366 -40.30 30.13 3.57
N THR A 367 -39.77 30.71 2.54
CA THR A 367 -40.13 30.42 1.15
C THR A 367 -38.90 29.93 0.40
N ARG A 368 -39.06 28.94 -0.47
CA ARG A 368 -37.98 28.51 -1.33
C ARG A 368 -37.63 29.62 -2.31
N PRO A 369 -36.37 30.09 -2.37
CA PRO A 369 -35.99 31.12 -3.33
C PRO A 369 -36.18 30.65 -4.77
N ASP A 370 -36.80 31.50 -5.63
CA ASP A 370 -37.08 31.13 -7.03
C ASP A 370 -35.85 30.75 -7.84
N HIS A 371 -34.71 31.37 -7.56
CA HIS A 371 -33.45 31.06 -8.24
C HIS A 371 -32.90 29.63 -7.91
N TRP A 372 -33.46 28.95 -6.90
CA TRP A 372 -33.13 27.56 -6.61
C TRP A 372 -33.99 26.57 -7.42
N ALA A 373 -35.05 27.06 -8.05
CA ALA A 373 -35.92 26.27 -8.93
C ALA A 373 -35.35 26.14 -10.36
N THR A 374 -34.45 27.05 -10.76
CA THR A 374 -33.97 27.15 -12.15
C THR A 374 -32.62 26.48 -12.44
N GLY A 375 -32.00 25.77 -11.47
CA GLY A 375 -30.69 25.12 -11.66
C GLY A 375 -29.55 26.11 -11.81
N ARG A 376 -28.37 25.74 -11.25
CA ARG A 376 -27.07 26.42 -11.32
C ARG A 376 -27.05 27.84 -11.91
N GLY A 377 -27.30 28.83 -11.07
CA GLY A 377 -26.63 30.11 -11.23
C GLY A 377 -27.06 31.03 -12.36
N GLU A 378 -28.13 30.76 -13.08
CA GLU A 378 -28.73 31.78 -13.94
C GLU A 378 -29.44 32.79 -13.04
N LYS A 379 -28.86 34.00 -12.97
CA LYS A 379 -29.61 35.15 -12.43
C LYS A 379 -30.85 35.37 -13.27
N PRO A 380 -32.05 35.56 -12.66
CA PRO A 380 -33.20 36.00 -13.43
C PRO A 380 -32.79 37.29 -14.17
N LYS A 381 -33.12 37.31 -15.46
CA LYS A 381 -32.96 38.51 -16.31
C LYS A 381 -33.80 39.66 -15.78
#